data_33f3f0c14631163ddb7da6e29ddb1cc2
#
_entry.id   33f3f0c14631163ddb7da6e29ddb1cc2
#
_cell.length_a   1.000
_cell.length_b   1.000
_cell.length_c   1.000
_cell.angle_alpha   90.00
_cell.angle_beta   90.00
_cell.angle_gamma   90.00
#
_symmetry.space_group_name_H-M   'P 1'
#
loop_
_entity.id
_entity.type
_entity.pdbx_description
1 polymer ?
#
loop_
_entity_poly.entity_id
_entity_poly.type
_entity_poly.pdbx_seq_one_letter_code
_entity_poly.pdbx_strand_id
1 'polypeptide(L)'
;MSDDSAQERARVADEARRMAEERANAELEQAERLKSEMLTGPMSQEVLRQQGLIYGGLILIGVYMVEPFLTAPSLDASATISVLAFAVAIPLLAALVMVNRQEAFRGRRTPSVMVTISQAVAQSAAFVGIVAGFWHITWIAGVTFLATGLVAVGVHSAGFWRLEQTQAQGQGS
;
A
#
# COMPACT_ATOMS: atom_id res chain seq x y z
N MET A 1 -3.43 -63.50 -16.00
CA MET A 1 -2.92 -62.98 -14.71
C MET A 1 -2.25 -61.58 -14.83
N SER A 2 -2.08 -61.06 -16.03
CA SER A 2 -1.40 -59.74 -16.30
C SER A 2 -2.35 -58.54 -16.39
N ASP A 3 -3.62 -58.74 -16.68
CA ASP A 3 -4.61 -57.69 -16.97
C ASP A 3 -5.20 -57.06 -15.68
N ASP A 4 -5.38 -57.86 -14.63
CA ASP A 4 -5.90 -57.39 -13.33
C ASP A 4 -4.98 -56.38 -12.65
N SER A 5 -3.67 -56.55 -12.77
CA SER A 5 -2.69 -55.66 -12.17
C SER A 5 -2.60 -54.30 -12.87
N ALA A 6 -2.94 -54.23 -14.15
CA ALA A 6 -2.98 -52.98 -14.94
C ALA A 6 -4.24 -52.17 -14.62
N GLN A 7 -5.38 -52.83 -14.45
CA GLN A 7 -6.64 -52.22 -14.04
C GLN A 7 -6.58 -51.65 -12.61
N GLU A 8 -5.95 -52.38 -11.68
CA GLU A 8 -5.76 -51.90 -10.31
C GLU A 8 -4.90 -50.62 -10.25
N ARG A 9 -3.79 -50.58 -11.00
CA ARG A 9 -2.95 -49.36 -11.11
C ARG A 9 -3.69 -48.19 -11.72
N ALA A 10 -4.52 -48.42 -12.72
CA ALA A 10 -5.34 -47.35 -13.32
C ALA A 10 -6.37 -46.78 -12.33
N ARG A 11 -7.02 -47.61 -11.52
CA ARG A 11 -7.94 -47.20 -10.46
C ARG A 11 -7.24 -46.35 -9.40
N VAL A 12 -6.08 -46.83 -8.88
CA VAL A 12 -5.31 -46.10 -7.87
C VAL A 12 -4.82 -44.72 -8.43
N ALA A 13 -4.42 -44.68 -9.70
CA ALA A 13 -4.01 -43.41 -10.34
C ALA A 13 -5.18 -42.43 -10.51
N ASP A 14 -6.38 -42.94 -10.83
CA ASP A 14 -7.58 -42.09 -10.96
C ASP A 14 -8.05 -41.54 -9.59
N GLU A 15 -7.99 -42.39 -8.57
CA GLU A 15 -8.31 -41.98 -7.19
C GLU A 15 -7.31 -40.94 -6.63
N ALA A 16 -6.02 -41.13 -6.92
CA ALA A 16 -4.99 -40.14 -6.57
C ALA A 16 -5.19 -38.80 -7.27
N ARG A 17 -5.60 -38.81 -8.54
CA ARG A 17 -5.95 -37.61 -9.28
C ARG A 17 -7.15 -36.88 -8.67
N ARG A 18 -8.25 -37.60 -8.37
CA ARG A 18 -9.43 -37.02 -7.72
C ARG A 18 -9.10 -36.37 -6.37
N MET A 19 -8.32 -37.03 -5.54
CA MET A 19 -7.88 -36.49 -4.26
C MET A 19 -6.98 -35.26 -4.42
N ALA A 20 -6.15 -35.21 -5.46
CA ALA A 20 -5.32 -34.04 -5.74
C ALA A 20 -6.18 -32.84 -6.23
N GLU A 21 -7.18 -33.09 -7.07
CA GLU A 21 -8.12 -32.07 -7.53
C GLU A 21 -8.99 -31.53 -6.38
N GLU A 22 -9.49 -32.41 -5.51
CA GLU A 22 -10.24 -32.00 -4.32
C GLU A 22 -9.43 -31.13 -3.36
N ARG A 23 -8.15 -31.47 -3.14
CA ARG A 23 -7.23 -30.65 -2.32
C ARG A 23 -6.97 -29.29 -2.96
N ALA A 24 -6.69 -29.26 -4.26
CA ALA A 24 -6.47 -28.00 -4.98
C ALA A 24 -7.71 -27.08 -4.92
N ASN A 25 -8.91 -27.63 -5.07
CA ASN A 25 -10.15 -26.88 -4.96
C ASN A 25 -10.40 -26.38 -3.53
N ALA A 26 -10.12 -27.20 -2.51
CA ALA A 26 -10.23 -26.78 -1.11
C ALA A 26 -9.25 -25.66 -0.75
N GLU A 27 -8.02 -25.71 -1.27
CA GLU A 27 -7.03 -24.65 -1.10
C GLU A 27 -7.45 -23.34 -1.78
N LEU A 28 -8.02 -23.42 -2.99
CA LEU A 28 -8.57 -22.26 -3.69
C LEU A 28 -9.74 -21.62 -2.94
N GLU A 29 -10.70 -22.42 -2.48
CA GLU A 29 -11.81 -21.92 -1.66
C GLU A 29 -11.33 -21.27 -0.37
N GLN A 30 -10.34 -21.84 0.27
CA GLN A 30 -9.77 -21.32 1.51
C GLN A 30 -9.04 -19.98 1.26
N ALA A 31 -8.29 -19.88 0.14
CA ALA A 31 -7.64 -18.66 -0.28
C ALA A 31 -8.65 -17.55 -0.62
N GLU A 32 -9.77 -17.89 -1.29
CA GLU A 32 -10.84 -16.95 -1.59
C GLU A 32 -11.57 -16.46 -0.33
N ARG A 33 -11.83 -17.34 0.64
CA ARG A 33 -12.42 -16.97 1.94
C ARG A 33 -11.50 -16.01 2.71
N LEU A 34 -10.21 -16.35 2.83
CA LEU A 34 -9.22 -15.48 3.50
C LEU A 34 -9.12 -14.12 2.80
N LYS A 35 -9.11 -14.10 1.47
CA LYS A 35 -9.12 -12.85 0.69
C LYS A 35 -10.39 -12.04 0.93
N SER A 36 -11.56 -12.67 1.00
CA SER A 36 -12.82 -11.99 1.28
C SER A 36 -12.86 -11.44 2.71
N GLU A 37 -12.36 -12.17 3.70
CA GLU A 37 -12.26 -11.71 5.09
C GLU A 37 -11.29 -10.53 5.23
N MET A 38 -10.15 -10.56 4.54
CA MET A 38 -9.22 -9.42 4.51
C MET A 38 -9.84 -8.16 3.89
N LEU A 39 -10.73 -8.31 2.90
CA LEU A 39 -11.36 -7.18 2.22
C LEU A 39 -12.60 -6.62 2.95
N THR A 40 -13.24 -7.41 3.81
CA THR A 40 -14.51 -7.04 4.47
C THR A 40 -14.44 -7.04 6.00
N GLY A 41 -13.34 -7.52 6.60
CA GLY A 41 -13.19 -7.65 8.05
C GLY A 41 -12.94 -6.32 8.77
N PRO A 42 -13.06 -6.30 10.13
CA PRO A 42 -12.83 -5.11 10.96
C PRO A 42 -11.40 -4.56 10.81
N MET A 43 -10.42 -5.40 10.45
CA MET A 43 -9.06 -4.99 10.15
C MET A 43 -8.99 -4.09 8.91
N SER A 44 -9.85 -4.30 7.90
CA SER A 44 -9.89 -3.44 6.71
C SER A 44 -10.42 -2.04 7.03
N GLN A 45 -11.37 -1.91 7.97
CA GLN A 45 -11.90 -0.62 8.41
C GLN A 45 -10.86 0.18 9.19
N GLU A 46 -10.08 -0.47 10.06
CA GLU A 46 -9.02 0.21 10.79
C GLU A 46 -7.91 0.70 9.86
N VAL A 47 -7.52 -0.09 8.87
CA VAL A 47 -6.55 0.33 7.83
C VAL A 47 -7.06 1.53 7.04
N LEU A 48 -8.34 1.54 6.63
CA LEU A 48 -8.95 2.68 5.93
C LEU A 48 -8.97 3.93 6.80
N ARG A 49 -9.25 3.79 8.10
CA ARG A 49 -9.23 4.88 9.06
C ARG A 49 -7.83 5.47 9.22
N GLN A 50 -6.81 4.63 9.40
CA GLN A 50 -5.41 5.05 9.50
C GLN A 50 -4.94 5.75 8.23
N GLN A 51 -5.25 5.21 7.05
CA GLN A 51 -4.93 5.86 5.78
C GLN A 51 -5.60 7.23 5.66
N GLY A 52 -6.85 7.35 6.08
CA GLY A 52 -7.56 8.63 6.10
C GLY A 52 -6.89 9.68 6.99
N LEU A 53 -6.37 9.28 8.16
CA LEU A 53 -5.61 10.15 9.05
C LEU A 53 -4.27 10.59 8.44
N ILE A 54 -3.55 9.67 7.78
CA ILE A 54 -2.30 9.97 7.08
C ILE A 54 -2.54 10.99 5.95
N TYR A 55 -3.56 10.76 5.12
CA TYR A 55 -3.88 11.69 4.03
C TYR A 55 -4.32 13.05 4.55
N GLY A 56 -5.16 13.10 5.59
CA GLY A 56 -5.56 14.35 6.24
C GLY A 56 -4.36 15.10 6.82
N GLY A 57 -3.44 14.39 7.47
CA GLY A 57 -2.20 14.95 7.98
C GLY A 57 -1.31 15.54 6.88
N LEU A 58 -1.14 14.83 5.76
CA LEU A 58 -0.36 15.33 4.61
C LEU A 58 -1.00 16.56 3.96
N ILE A 59 -2.34 16.60 3.84
CA ILE A 59 -3.06 17.79 3.37
C ILE A 59 -2.79 18.98 4.28
N LEU A 60 -2.91 18.79 5.60
CA LEU A 60 -2.69 19.84 6.58
C LEU A 60 -1.26 20.38 6.51
N ILE A 61 -0.26 19.50 6.47
CA ILE A 61 1.14 19.87 6.29
C ILE A 61 1.31 20.66 4.98
N GLY A 62 0.73 20.19 3.88
CA GLY A 62 0.79 20.85 2.59
C GLY A 62 0.23 22.27 2.61
N VAL A 63 -0.92 22.46 3.23
CA VAL A 63 -1.53 23.79 3.38
C VAL A 63 -0.63 24.73 4.18
N TYR A 64 -0.13 24.28 5.34
CA TYR A 64 0.80 25.07 6.15
C TYR A 64 2.11 25.41 5.43
N MET A 65 2.64 24.47 4.64
CA MET A 65 3.87 24.70 3.87
C MET A 65 3.68 25.66 2.71
N VAL A 66 2.49 25.72 2.10
CA VAL A 66 2.18 26.61 0.97
C VAL A 66 1.78 28.00 1.43
N GLU A 67 1.18 28.15 2.61
CA GLU A 67 0.67 29.42 3.13
C GLU A 67 1.66 30.60 3.04
N PRO A 68 2.94 30.48 3.47
CA PRO A 68 3.90 31.59 3.38
C PRO A 68 4.19 32.03 1.95
N PHE A 69 4.06 31.13 0.98
CA PHE A 69 4.36 31.41 -0.42
C PHE A 69 3.23 32.16 -1.13
N LEU A 70 1.99 32.11 -0.60
CA LEU A 70 0.86 32.84 -1.18
C LEU A 70 1.00 34.35 -1.05
N THR A 71 1.77 34.84 -0.08
CA THR A 71 1.99 36.28 0.18
C THR A 71 3.38 36.73 -0.21
N ALA A 72 4.24 35.83 -0.68
CA ALA A 72 5.59 36.15 -1.10
C ALA A 72 5.60 36.96 -2.41
N PRO A 73 6.35 38.05 -2.52
CA PRO A 73 6.42 38.88 -3.73
C PRO A 73 7.13 38.18 -4.90
N SER A 74 7.96 37.18 -4.61
CA SER A 74 8.65 36.34 -5.59
C SER A 74 8.95 34.96 -4.97
N LEU A 75 8.85 33.93 -5.78
CA LEU A 75 9.20 32.58 -5.40
C LEU A 75 10.55 32.20 -6.02
N ASP A 76 11.44 31.62 -5.24
CA ASP A 76 12.62 30.94 -5.76
C ASP A 76 12.26 29.56 -6.35
N ALA A 77 13.24 28.89 -6.95
CA ALA A 77 13.00 27.59 -7.59
C ALA A 77 12.50 26.53 -6.59
N SER A 78 13.01 26.52 -5.35
CA SER A 78 12.62 25.54 -4.34
C SER A 78 11.20 25.76 -3.83
N ALA A 79 10.82 27.02 -3.57
CA ALA A 79 9.45 27.39 -3.21
C ALA A 79 8.47 27.07 -4.35
N THR A 80 8.84 27.34 -5.59
CA THR A 80 8.01 27.00 -6.76
C THR A 80 7.77 25.50 -6.86
N ILE A 81 8.82 24.68 -6.69
CA ILE A 81 8.69 23.20 -6.70
C ILE A 81 7.77 22.75 -5.56
N SER A 82 7.93 23.31 -4.35
CA SER A 82 7.09 22.98 -3.21
C SER A 82 5.61 23.26 -3.50
N VAL A 83 5.30 24.46 -3.99
CA VAL A 83 3.92 24.87 -4.32
C VAL A 83 3.30 23.98 -5.40
N LEU A 84 4.03 23.70 -6.48
CA LEU A 84 3.55 22.84 -7.57
C LEU A 84 3.33 21.39 -7.10
N ALA A 85 4.23 20.88 -6.28
CA ALA A 85 4.11 19.53 -5.73
C ALA A 85 2.86 19.40 -4.84
N PHE A 86 2.59 20.38 -3.99
CA PHE A 86 1.37 20.39 -3.17
C PHE A 86 0.10 20.68 -3.96
N ALA A 87 0.18 21.49 -5.04
CA ALA A 87 -0.94 21.70 -5.95
C ALA A 87 -1.41 20.39 -6.61
N VAL A 88 -0.52 19.43 -6.80
CA VAL A 88 -0.85 18.06 -7.27
C VAL A 88 -1.26 17.17 -6.11
N ALA A 89 -0.51 17.19 -5.00
CA ALA A 89 -0.72 16.27 -3.88
C ALA A 89 -2.06 16.48 -3.18
N ILE A 90 -2.42 17.73 -2.85
CA ILE A 90 -3.61 18.05 -2.04
C ILE A 90 -4.90 17.55 -2.68
N PRO A 91 -5.22 17.84 -3.96
CA PRO A 91 -6.46 17.36 -4.57
C PRO A 91 -6.49 15.82 -4.71
N LEU A 92 -5.36 15.18 -5.00
CA LEU A 92 -5.29 13.71 -5.06
C LEU A 92 -5.49 13.08 -3.67
N LEU A 93 -4.88 13.62 -2.62
CA LEU A 93 -5.08 13.16 -1.25
C LEU A 93 -6.54 13.35 -0.80
N ALA A 94 -7.16 14.48 -1.13
CA ALA A 94 -8.57 14.73 -0.83
C ALA A 94 -9.49 13.71 -1.55
N ALA A 95 -9.23 13.41 -2.82
CA ALA A 95 -9.95 12.38 -3.55
C ALA A 95 -9.78 11.00 -2.89
N LEU A 96 -8.57 10.65 -2.46
CA LEU A 96 -8.29 9.38 -1.75
C LEU A 96 -9.02 9.30 -0.40
N VAL A 97 -9.13 10.40 0.35
CA VAL A 97 -9.95 10.45 1.58
C VAL A 97 -11.42 10.17 1.26
N MET A 98 -11.94 10.74 0.16
CA MET A 98 -13.33 10.49 -0.25
C MET A 98 -13.54 9.03 -0.67
N VAL A 99 -12.62 8.45 -1.43
CA VAL A 99 -12.67 7.02 -1.81
C VAL A 99 -12.65 6.13 -0.57
N ASN A 100 -11.71 6.37 0.36
CA ASN A 100 -11.62 5.60 1.60
C ASN A 100 -12.91 5.70 2.44
N ARG A 101 -13.55 6.87 2.49
CA ARG A 101 -14.85 7.04 3.15
C ARG A 101 -15.95 6.24 2.47
N GLN A 102 -16.00 6.26 1.13
CA GLN A 102 -17.01 5.48 0.38
C GLN A 102 -16.81 3.97 0.57
N GLU A 103 -15.57 3.49 0.57
CA GLU A 103 -15.25 2.09 0.83
C GLU A 103 -15.62 1.68 2.25
N ALA A 104 -15.32 2.53 3.25
CA ALA A 104 -15.73 2.30 4.63
C ALA A 104 -17.25 2.22 4.79
N PHE A 105 -18.01 3.09 4.10
CA PHE A 105 -19.48 3.04 4.08
C PHE A 105 -20.04 1.77 3.43
N ARG A 106 -19.38 1.30 2.37
CA ARG A 106 -19.79 0.07 1.67
C ARG A 106 -19.33 -1.21 2.38
N GLY A 107 -18.50 -1.09 3.42
CA GLY A 107 -17.90 -2.22 4.13
C GLY A 107 -17.05 -3.14 3.25
N ARG A 108 -16.61 -2.64 2.08
CA ARG A 108 -15.90 -3.42 1.07
C ARG A 108 -14.81 -2.59 0.40
N ARG A 109 -13.61 -3.14 0.39
CA ARG A 109 -12.47 -2.56 -0.32
C ARG A 109 -12.48 -3.02 -1.78
N THR A 110 -12.42 -2.08 -2.71
CA THR A 110 -12.35 -2.39 -4.13
C THR A 110 -10.92 -2.15 -4.62
N PRO A 111 -10.13 -3.22 -4.86
CA PRO A 111 -8.78 -3.06 -5.38
C PRO A 111 -8.85 -2.42 -6.78
N SER A 112 -8.34 -1.20 -6.93
CA SER A 112 -8.28 -0.48 -8.19
C SER A 112 -6.85 -0.02 -8.44
N VAL A 113 -6.32 -0.35 -9.61
CA VAL A 113 -4.99 0.09 -10.06
C VAL A 113 -4.90 1.62 -10.08
N MET A 114 -5.99 2.29 -10.47
CA MET A 114 -6.07 3.76 -10.47
C MET A 114 -5.89 4.35 -9.07
N VAL A 115 -6.51 3.76 -8.06
CA VAL A 115 -6.37 4.21 -6.66
C VAL A 115 -4.93 4.02 -6.20
N THR A 116 -4.31 2.89 -6.51
CA THR A 116 -2.91 2.62 -6.15
C THR A 116 -1.95 3.60 -6.80
N ILE A 117 -2.12 3.89 -8.10
CA ILE A 117 -1.31 4.89 -8.82
C ILE A 117 -1.53 6.28 -8.22
N SER A 118 -2.78 6.70 -8.00
CA SER A 118 -3.11 7.99 -7.42
C SER A 118 -2.49 8.15 -6.02
N GLN A 119 -2.50 7.09 -5.22
CA GLN A 119 -1.87 7.05 -3.90
C GLN A 119 -0.35 7.25 -4.00
N ALA A 120 0.32 6.51 -4.90
CA ALA A 120 1.76 6.62 -5.09
C ALA A 120 2.14 8.03 -5.57
N VAL A 121 1.41 8.58 -6.54
CA VAL A 121 1.66 9.94 -7.07
C VAL A 121 1.42 10.99 -5.99
N ALA A 122 0.32 10.92 -5.26
CA ALA A 122 -0.02 11.90 -4.22
C ALA A 122 1.02 11.91 -3.09
N GLN A 123 1.43 10.73 -2.61
CA GLN A 123 2.43 10.62 -1.54
C GLN A 123 3.81 11.06 -2.00
N SER A 124 4.23 10.69 -3.22
CA SER A 124 5.50 11.14 -3.79
C SER A 124 5.52 12.65 -3.99
N ALA A 125 4.45 13.23 -4.52
CA ALA A 125 4.33 14.67 -4.68
C ALA A 125 4.35 15.40 -3.32
N ALA A 126 3.64 14.92 -2.32
CA ALA A 126 3.68 15.48 -0.97
C ALA A 126 5.09 15.42 -0.38
N PHE A 127 5.81 14.30 -0.53
CA PHE A 127 7.17 14.15 -0.06
C PHE A 127 8.12 15.14 -0.75
N VAL A 128 8.05 15.26 -2.08
CA VAL A 128 8.83 16.25 -2.85
C VAL A 128 8.52 17.66 -2.38
N GLY A 129 7.24 17.99 -2.17
CA GLY A 129 6.81 19.31 -1.67
C GLY A 129 7.42 19.64 -0.30
N ILE A 130 7.43 18.68 0.63
CA ILE A 130 8.02 18.86 1.95
C ILE A 130 9.54 19.06 1.84
N VAL A 131 10.24 18.22 1.08
CA VAL A 131 11.69 18.34 0.88
C VAL A 131 12.05 19.70 0.29
N ALA A 132 11.34 20.14 -0.76
CA ALA A 132 11.56 21.42 -1.41
C ALA A 132 11.26 22.60 -0.48
N GLY A 133 10.22 22.50 0.36
CA GLY A 133 9.89 23.51 1.36
C GLY A 133 10.98 23.64 2.44
N PHE A 134 11.49 22.53 2.97
CA PHE A 134 12.63 22.57 3.89
C PHE A 134 13.90 23.08 3.22
N TRP A 135 14.13 22.74 1.95
CA TRP A 135 15.25 23.27 1.17
C TRP A 135 15.20 24.79 1.02
N HIS A 136 14.01 25.35 0.85
CA HIS A 136 13.80 26.80 0.80
C HIS A 136 14.22 27.48 2.13
N ILE A 137 13.95 26.87 3.27
CA ILE A 137 14.33 27.41 4.58
C ILE A 137 15.86 27.34 4.76
N THR A 138 16.42 26.15 4.64
CA THR A 138 17.88 25.88 4.62
C THR A 138 18.16 24.59 3.87
N TRP A 139 19.21 24.58 3.05
CA TRP A 139 19.63 23.35 2.37
C TRP A 139 19.97 22.21 3.34
N ILE A 140 20.49 22.52 4.54
CA ILE A 140 20.80 21.54 5.60
C ILE A 140 19.52 20.86 6.07
N ALA A 141 18.42 21.61 6.27
CA ALA A 141 17.15 21.05 6.70
C ALA A 141 16.57 20.09 5.62
N GLY A 142 16.65 20.49 4.34
CA GLY A 142 16.22 19.65 3.23
C GLY A 142 17.00 18.34 3.14
N VAL A 143 18.34 18.39 3.24
CA VAL A 143 19.20 17.20 3.23
C VAL A 143 18.93 16.31 4.45
N THR A 144 18.79 16.89 5.63
CA THR A 144 18.50 16.14 6.87
C THR A 144 17.15 15.42 6.76
N PHE A 145 16.11 16.11 6.28
CA PHE A 145 14.80 15.51 6.09
C PHE A 145 14.84 14.36 5.08
N LEU A 146 15.52 14.55 3.94
CA LEU A 146 15.67 13.54 2.91
C LEU A 146 16.41 12.30 3.45
N ALA A 147 17.54 12.49 4.13
CA ALA A 147 18.33 11.40 4.71
C ALA A 147 17.55 10.62 5.76
N THR A 148 16.85 11.32 6.65
CA THR A 148 16.02 10.68 7.69
C THR A 148 14.84 9.93 7.07
N GLY A 149 14.21 10.50 6.03
CA GLY A 149 13.13 9.86 5.29
C GLY A 149 13.58 8.56 4.61
N LEU A 150 14.76 8.54 3.99
CA LEU A 150 15.33 7.34 3.38
C LEU A 150 15.64 6.26 4.44
N VAL A 151 16.17 6.65 5.59
CA VAL A 151 16.39 5.71 6.72
C VAL A 151 15.06 5.12 7.19
N ALA A 152 14.02 5.95 7.35
CA ALA A 152 12.71 5.49 7.78
C ALA A 152 12.10 4.47 6.80
N VAL A 153 12.22 4.71 5.48
CA VAL A 153 11.81 3.76 4.43
C VAL A 153 12.61 2.48 4.51
N GLY A 154 13.93 2.57 4.73
CA GLY A 154 14.81 1.40 4.87
C GLY A 154 14.44 0.54 6.09
N VAL A 155 14.17 1.16 7.24
CA VAL A 155 13.74 0.46 8.46
C VAL A 155 12.37 -0.22 8.23
N HIS A 156 11.44 0.47 7.58
CA HIS A 156 10.13 -0.09 7.28
C HIS A 156 10.23 -1.31 6.34
N SER A 157 11.05 -1.23 5.29
CA SER A 157 11.29 -2.33 4.35
C SER A 157 11.97 -3.52 5.02
N ALA A 158 12.93 -3.31 5.91
CA ALA A 158 13.63 -4.37 6.63
C ALA A 158 12.69 -5.18 7.56
N GLY A 159 11.63 -4.56 8.08
CA GLY A 159 10.61 -5.23 8.89
C GLY A 159 9.83 -6.29 8.09
N PHE A 160 9.51 -6.02 6.82
CA PHE A 160 8.81 -6.96 5.94
C PHE A 160 9.63 -8.22 5.63
N TRP A 161 10.92 -8.07 5.34
CA TRP A 161 11.81 -9.21 5.03
C TRP A 161 11.97 -10.19 6.19
N ARG A 162 11.94 -9.71 7.44
CA ARG A 162 12.01 -10.57 8.62
C ARG A 162 10.77 -11.44 8.79
N LEU A 163 9.59 -10.91 8.51
CA LEU A 163 8.34 -11.66 8.62
C LEU A 163 8.25 -12.80 7.60
N GLU A 164 8.68 -12.57 6.36
CA GLU A 164 8.73 -13.61 5.32
C GLU A 164 9.69 -14.75 5.67
N GLN A 165 10.87 -14.43 6.22
CA GLN A 165 11.83 -15.45 6.65
C GLN A 165 11.32 -16.33 7.79
N THR A 166 10.57 -15.76 8.73
CA THR A 166 10.00 -16.50 9.86
C THR A 166 8.89 -17.46 9.40
N GLN A 167 8.09 -17.06 8.41
CA GLN A 167 7.05 -17.91 7.83
C GLN A 167 7.63 -19.05 7.00
N ALA A 168 8.70 -18.83 6.26
CA ALA A 168 9.38 -19.87 5.48
C ALA A 168 10.03 -20.93 6.37
N GLN A 169 10.55 -20.57 7.55
CA GLN A 169 11.13 -21.51 8.51
C GLN A 169 10.07 -22.31 9.27
N GLY A 170 8.88 -21.77 9.50
CA GLY A 170 7.78 -22.47 10.19
C GLY A 170 7.06 -23.51 9.35
N GLN A 171 7.22 -23.50 8.03
CA GLN A 171 6.61 -24.49 7.12
C GLN A 171 7.52 -25.69 6.82
N GLY A 172 8.76 -25.69 7.29
CA GLY A 172 9.75 -26.76 7.06
C GLY A 172 9.95 -27.72 8.23
N SER A 173 9.18 -27.60 9.30
CA SER A 173 9.18 -28.51 10.48
C SER A 173 7.85 -29.23 10.64
#